data_1053b6ac2034ec4c174021bbd312312d
#
_entry.id   1053b6ac2034ec4c174021bbd312312d
#
_cell.length_a   1.000
_cell.length_b   1.000
_cell.length_c   1.000
_cell.angle_alpha   90.00
_cell.angle_beta   90.00
_cell.angle_gamma   90.00
#
_symmetry.space_group_name_H-M   'P 1'
#
loop_
_entity.id
_entity.type
_entity.pdbx_description
1 polymer ?
#
loop_
_entity_poly.entity_id
_entity_poly.type
_entity_poly.pdbx_seq_one_letter_code
_entity_poly.pdbx_strand_id
1 'polypeptide(L)'
;LRIDRTLKAETDPAKALQAVGAVTLGLDLTLRDLQDDLKKKGQPWERAKAFDGSCILADWVELSEIKDWKDVHYTLHVNDELRQKGDTALLIFDIATLLADISQVFTLEEGDVVMTGTPAGVAALKADDQLTMTLHGQSQDFVWKTFVQA
;
A
#
# COMPACT_ATOMS: atom_id res chain seq x y z
N LEU A 1 -2.39 -4.88 2.04
CA LEU A 1 -2.72 -6.21 2.54
C LEU A 1 -3.75 -6.09 3.65
N ARG A 2 -4.80 -6.90 3.66
CA ARG A 2 -5.74 -7.02 4.77
C ARG A 2 -5.36 -8.24 5.63
N ILE A 3 -5.34 -8.05 6.92
CA ILE A 3 -5.09 -9.11 7.90
C ILE A 3 -6.43 -9.76 8.24
N ASP A 4 -6.53 -11.09 8.09
CA ASP A 4 -7.74 -11.86 8.38
C ASP A 4 -7.56 -12.81 9.57
N ARG A 5 -6.38 -12.84 10.18
CA ARG A 5 -6.07 -13.56 11.42
C ARG A 5 -5.07 -12.78 12.26
N THR A 6 -5.30 -12.70 13.54
CA THR A 6 -4.37 -12.04 14.46
C THR A 6 -2.94 -12.58 14.29
N LEU A 7 -1.99 -11.66 14.12
CA LEU A 7 -0.57 -11.95 13.99
C LEU A 7 0.21 -11.22 15.07
N LYS A 8 0.91 -11.97 15.93
CA LYS A 8 1.64 -11.42 17.07
C LYS A 8 2.93 -12.19 17.29
N ALA A 9 4.04 -11.46 17.36
CA ALA A 9 5.37 -11.99 17.65
C ALA A 9 5.75 -13.22 16.80
N GLU A 10 5.29 -13.28 15.56
CA GLU A 10 5.60 -14.37 14.63
C GLU A 10 6.97 -14.12 13.98
N THR A 11 7.88 -15.05 14.13
CA THR A 11 9.25 -14.97 13.61
C THR A 11 9.43 -15.71 12.27
N ASP A 12 8.48 -16.56 11.92
CA ASP A 12 8.50 -17.32 10.66
C ASP A 12 7.76 -16.53 9.57
N PRO A 13 8.46 -15.99 8.55
CA PRO A 13 7.83 -15.23 7.48
C PRO A 13 6.73 -15.99 6.73
N ALA A 14 6.90 -17.31 6.54
CA ALA A 14 5.91 -18.12 5.85
C ALA A 14 4.61 -18.25 6.66
N LYS A 15 4.69 -18.27 7.99
CA LYS A 15 3.51 -18.26 8.85
C LYS A 15 2.90 -16.87 8.93
N ALA A 16 3.72 -15.81 8.98
CA ALA A 16 3.23 -14.44 8.98
C ALA A 16 2.40 -14.16 7.73
N LEU A 17 2.84 -14.61 6.56
CA LEU A 17 2.12 -14.45 5.30
C LEU A 17 0.73 -15.11 5.31
N GLN A 18 0.53 -16.17 6.07
CA GLN A 18 -0.77 -16.83 6.19
C GLN A 18 -1.84 -15.99 6.92
N ALA A 19 -1.47 -14.90 7.57
CA ALA A 19 -2.42 -13.98 8.18
C ALA A 19 -3.10 -13.06 7.17
N VAL A 20 -2.56 -12.94 5.95
CA VAL A 20 -3.15 -12.12 4.88
C VAL A 20 -4.38 -12.82 4.33
N GLY A 21 -5.49 -12.10 4.23
CA GLY A 21 -6.75 -12.57 3.67
C GLY A 21 -7.13 -11.95 2.33
N ALA A 22 -6.63 -10.76 2.03
CA ALA A 22 -6.91 -10.09 0.75
C ALA A 22 -5.83 -9.06 0.42
N VAL A 23 -5.80 -8.65 -0.84
CA VAL A 23 -4.90 -7.61 -1.35
C VAL A 23 -5.69 -6.52 -2.06
N THR A 24 -5.17 -5.30 -2.05
CA THR A 24 -5.69 -4.21 -2.88
C THR A 24 -4.58 -3.20 -3.20
N LEU A 25 -4.91 -2.23 -4.03
CA LEU A 25 -4.11 -1.01 -4.16
C LEU A 25 -4.66 0.08 -3.24
N GLY A 26 -3.75 0.86 -2.68
CA GLY A 26 -4.10 1.99 -1.84
C GLY A 26 -3.29 3.22 -2.20
N LEU A 27 -3.84 4.39 -1.89
CA LEU A 27 -3.15 5.66 -1.98
C LEU A 27 -2.74 6.09 -0.58
N ASP A 28 -1.44 6.24 -0.35
CA ASP A 28 -0.83 6.77 0.86
C ASP A 28 -0.55 8.27 0.65
N LEU A 29 -1.59 9.09 0.84
CA LEU A 29 -1.49 10.51 0.62
C LEU A 29 -0.59 11.18 1.67
N THR A 30 0.12 12.20 1.25
CA THR A 30 1.13 12.86 2.10
C THR A 30 1.06 14.37 1.92
N LEU A 31 0.92 15.12 3.02
CA LEU A 31 1.14 16.56 3.04
C LEU A 31 2.64 16.83 2.99
N ARG A 32 3.19 16.86 1.76
CA ARG A 32 4.63 16.80 1.52
C ARG A 32 5.39 17.96 2.17
N ASP A 33 4.90 19.18 2.00
CA ASP A 33 5.57 20.37 2.56
C ASP A 33 5.59 20.31 4.09
N LEU A 34 4.49 19.86 4.72
CA LEU A 34 4.43 19.67 6.16
C LEU A 34 5.39 18.56 6.63
N GLN A 35 5.47 17.44 5.89
CA GLN A 35 6.41 16.37 6.21
C GLN A 35 7.85 16.87 6.16
N ASP A 36 8.22 17.66 5.15
CA ASP A 36 9.56 18.20 5.01
C ASP A 36 9.91 19.17 6.14
N ASP A 37 8.96 19.99 6.56
CA ASP A 37 9.13 20.88 7.71
C ASP A 37 9.30 20.11 9.03
N LEU A 38 8.50 19.07 9.24
CA LEU A 38 8.61 18.22 10.43
C LEU A 38 9.97 17.49 10.46
N LYS A 39 10.42 16.96 9.31
CA LYS A 39 11.74 16.33 9.16
C LYS A 39 12.88 17.28 9.53
N LYS A 40 12.87 18.52 9.00
CA LYS A 40 13.89 19.55 9.31
C LYS A 40 13.95 19.86 10.80
N LYS A 41 12.82 19.76 11.50
CA LYS A 41 12.72 20.04 12.94
C LYS A 41 12.94 18.80 13.82
N GLY A 42 13.18 17.61 13.25
CA GLY A 42 13.28 16.34 13.97
C GLY A 42 11.98 15.96 14.71
N GLN A 43 10.82 16.37 14.19
CA GLN A 43 9.51 16.14 14.78
C GLN A 43 8.81 14.94 14.15
N PRO A 44 7.87 14.28 14.86
CA PRO A 44 7.05 13.19 14.34
C PRO A 44 6.24 13.61 13.09
N TRP A 45 5.98 12.67 12.18
CA TRP A 45 5.37 12.94 10.87
C TRP A 45 3.86 12.64 10.81
N GLU A 46 3.26 12.17 11.88
CA GLU A 46 1.86 11.69 11.89
C GLU A 46 0.90 12.72 11.30
N ARG A 47 1.11 14.01 11.59
CA ARG A 47 0.26 15.08 11.04
C ARG A 47 0.33 15.21 9.52
N ALA A 48 1.42 14.74 8.92
CA ALA A 48 1.61 14.76 7.47
C ALA A 48 1.16 13.47 6.78
N LYS A 49 0.90 12.42 7.56
CA LYS A 49 0.61 11.07 7.08
C LYS A 49 -0.74 10.52 7.56
N ALA A 50 -1.14 10.83 8.79
CA ALA A 50 -2.33 10.30 9.43
C ALA A 50 -3.41 11.39 9.59
N PHE A 51 -3.74 12.07 8.51
CA PHE A 51 -4.85 13.02 8.43
C PHE A 51 -6.10 12.37 7.83
N ASP A 52 -7.26 12.96 8.03
CA ASP A 52 -8.54 12.43 7.50
C ASP A 52 -8.47 12.31 5.98
N GLY A 53 -8.75 11.11 5.48
CA GLY A 53 -8.68 10.80 4.05
C GLY A 53 -7.27 10.55 3.52
N SER A 54 -6.24 10.42 4.37
CA SER A 54 -4.85 10.16 3.94
C SER A 54 -4.62 8.76 3.37
N CYS A 55 -5.44 7.79 3.76
CA CYS A 55 -5.37 6.41 3.30
C CYS A 55 -6.64 6.06 2.52
N ILE A 56 -6.52 5.87 1.23
CA ILE A 56 -7.63 5.47 0.35
C ILE A 56 -7.35 4.05 -0.12
N LEU A 57 -8.32 3.17 0.03
CA LEU A 57 -8.23 1.76 -0.39
C LEU A 57 -9.23 1.50 -1.50
N ALA A 58 -8.82 0.76 -2.51
CA ALA A 58 -9.72 0.21 -3.52
C ALA A 58 -10.44 -1.05 -2.99
N ASP A 59 -11.31 -1.64 -3.80
CA ASP A 59 -11.97 -2.89 -3.45
C ASP A 59 -10.95 -4.03 -3.28
N TRP A 60 -11.24 -4.94 -2.36
CA TRP A 60 -10.37 -6.06 -2.07
C TRP A 60 -10.40 -7.12 -3.18
N VAL A 61 -9.23 -7.66 -3.46
CA VAL A 61 -9.01 -8.75 -4.43
C VAL A 61 -8.64 -10.01 -3.67
N GLU A 62 -9.22 -11.14 -4.09
CA GLU A 62 -8.96 -12.45 -3.52
C GLU A 62 -7.52 -12.90 -3.74
N LEU A 63 -6.95 -13.61 -2.77
CA LEU A 63 -5.56 -14.09 -2.84
C LEU A 63 -5.31 -15.06 -3.99
N SER A 64 -6.35 -15.75 -4.50
CA SER A 64 -6.25 -16.62 -5.67
C SER A 64 -5.75 -15.90 -6.93
N GLU A 65 -5.89 -14.58 -6.98
CA GLU A 65 -5.37 -13.74 -8.08
C GLU A 65 -3.87 -13.43 -7.93
N ILE A 66 -3.27 -13.75 -6.79
CA ILE A 66 -1.84 -13.52 -6.53
C ILE A 66 -1.12 -14.87 -6.56
N LYS A 67 -0.49 -15.15 -7.69
CA LYS A 67 0.24 -16.40 -7.89
C LYS A 67 1.55 -16.44 -7.09
N ASP A 68 2.27 -15.34 -7.09
CA ASP A 68 3.55 -15.19 -6.41
C ASP A 68 3.64 -13.77 -5.83
N TRP A 69 3.85 -13.65 -4.53
CA TRP A 69 4.03 -12.36 -3.86
C TRP A 69 5.27 -11.58 -4.31
N LYS A 70 6.21 -12.25 -4.98
CA LYS A 70 7.41 -11.66 -5.56
C LYS A 70 7.23 -11.23 -7.03
N ASP A 71 6.06 -11.42 -7.60
CA ASP A 71 5.76 -11.13 -9.00
C ASP A 71 4.39 -10.44 -9.13
N VAL A 72 4.12 -9.46 -8.26
CA VAL A 72 2.91 -8.65 -8.33
C VAL A 72 3.22 -7.32 -8.98
N HIS A 73 2.51 -7.02 -10.06
CA HIS A 73 2.68 -5.78 -10.81
C HIS A 73 1.44 -4.90 -10.69
N TYR A 74 1.66 -3.60 -10.64
CA TYR A 74 0.58 -2.62 -10.60
C TYR A 74 1.00 -1.28 -11.18
N THR A 75 0.03 -0.47 -11.58
CA THR A 75 0.28 0.86 -12.12
C THR A 75 -0.66 1.91 -11.51
N LEU A 76 -0.18 3.14 -11.48
CA LEU A 76 -0.98 4.33 -11.26
C LEU A 76 -0.85 5.25 -12.47
N HIS A 77 -1.97 5.61 -13.08
CA HIS A 77 -2.06 6.68 -14.07
C HIS A 77 -2.75 7.89 -13.45
N VAL A 78 -2.27 9.06 -13.80
CA VAL A 78 -2.88 10.36 -13.46
C VAL A 78 -3.18 11.08 -14.77
N ASN A 79 -4.45 11.37 -15.05
CA ASN A 79 -4.91 11.97 -16.32
C ASN A 79 -4.41 11.18 -17.55
N ASP A 80 -4.53 9.84 -17.50
CA ASP A 80 -4.05 8.88 -18.51
C ASP A 80 -2.52 8.79 -18.69
N GLU A 81 -1.74 9.57 -17.95
CA GLU A 81 -0.27 9.46 -17.95
C GLU A 81 0.20 8.46 -16.88
N LEU A 82 1.06 7.51 -17.28
CA LEU A 82 1.69 6.58 -16.34
C LEU A 82 2.55 7.35 -15.34
N ARG A 83 2.18 7.28 -14.06
CA ARG A 83 2.85 7.97 -12.96
C ARG A 83 3.72 7.04 -12.12
N GLN A 84 3.19 5.88 -11.75
CA GLN A 84 3.91 4.88 -10.97
C GLN A 84 3.74 3.50 -11.58
N LYS A 85 4.81 2.70 -11.54
CA LYS A 85 4.82 1.29 -11.90
C LYS A 85 5.42 0.51 -10.74
N GLY A 86 4.60 -0.32 -10.10
CA GLY A 86 5.01 -1.18 -9.00
C GLY A 86 5.36 -2.57 -9.46
N ASP A 87 6.36 -3.13 -8.79
CA ASP A 87 6.84 -4.50 -8.95
C ASP A 87 7.33 -4.98 -7.58
N THR A 88 6.70 -5.98 -7.03
CA THR A 88 7.05 -6.49 -5.69
C THR A 88 8.41 -7.18 -5.64
N ALA A 89 8.97 -7.59 -6.78
CA ALA A 89 10.35 -8.08 -6.86
C ALA A 89 11.39 -7.02 -6.45
N LEU A 90 11.02 -5.74 -6.53
CA LEU A 90 11.89 -4.61 -6.18
C LEU A 90 11.75 -4.15 -4.72
N LEU A 91 10.93 -4.80 -3.92
CA LEU A 91 10.84 -4.53 -2.49
C LEU A 91 12.18 -4.83 -1.81
N ILE A 92 12.63 -3.94 -0.91
CA ILE A 92 13.86 -4.13 -0.12
C ILE A 92 13.72 -5.36 0.78
N PHE A 93 12.56 -5.51 1.42
CA PHE A 93 12.15 -6.70 2.17
C PHE A 93 10.89 -7.26 1.53
N ASP A 94 10.83 -8.57 1.36
CA ASP A 94 9.62 -9.20 0.84
C ASP A 94 8.45 -9.08 1.84
N ILE A 95 7.24 -9.27 1.33
CA ILE A 95 6.01 -9.09 2.09
C ILE A 95 5.96 -9.99 3.33
N ALA A 96 6.41 -11.22 3.22
CA ALA A 96 6.42 -12.18 4.33
C ALA A 96 7.35 -11.70 5.46
N THR A 97 8.55 -11.23 5.10
CA THR A 97 9.52 -10.66 6.04
C THR A 97 8.99 -9.39 6.70
N LEU A 98 8.35 -8.49 5.94
CA LEU A 98 7.72 -7.28 6.49
C LEU A 98 6.67 -7.61 7.55
N LEU A 99 5.78 -8.56 7.26
CA LEU A 99 4.73 -8.94 8.21
C LEU A 99 5.30 -9.57 9.48
N ALA A 100 6.31 -10.43 9.35
CA ALA A 100 6.98 -11.02 10.49
C ALA A 100 7.61 -9.93 11.37
N ASP A 101 8.35 -8.98 10.78
CA ASP A 101 9.01 -7.88 11.49
C ASP A 101 7.99 -6.98 12.20
N ILE A 102 6.93 -6.54 11.50
CA ILE A 102 5.87 -5.72 12.09
C ILE A 102 5.27 -6.42 13.31
N SER A 103 5.02 -7.72 13.23
CA SER A 103 4.39 -8.49 14.29
C SER A 103 5.24 -8.60 15.58
N GLN A 104 6.55 -8.33 15.49
CA GLN A 104 7.42 -8.30 16.69
C GLN A 104 7.15 -7.06 17.56
N VAL A 105 6.64 -5.99 16.97
CA VAL A 105 6.42 -4.71 17.64
C VAL A 105 4.94 -4.43 17.84
N PHE A 106 4.12 -4.78 16.86
CA PHE A 106 2.67 -4.54 16.85
C PHE A 106 1.91 -5.86 16.77
N THR A 107 0.83 -6.00 17.52
CA THR A 107 -0.15 -7.02 17.23
C THR A 107 -1.00 -6.55 16.05
N LEU A 108 -0.97 -7.29 14.94
CA LEU A 108 -1.87 -7.06 13.82
C LEU A 108 -3.16 -7.84 14.08
N GLU A 109 -4.28 -7.15 14.13
CA GLU A 109 -5.59 -7.74 14.37
C GLU A 109 -6.34 -7.99 13.06
N GLU A 110 -7.38 -8.80 13.11
CA GLU A 110 -8.29 -9.00 11.98
C GLU A 110 -8.92 -7.68 11.55
N GLY A 111 -8.82 -7.37 10.26
CA GLY A 111 -9.26 -6.11 9.67
C GLY A 111 -8.17 -5.05 9.53
N ASP A 112 -7.02 -5.22 10.19
CA ASP A 112 -5.90 -4.30 10.00
C ASP A 112 -5.40 -4.31 8.55
N VAL A 113 -4.90 -3.17 8.12
CA VAL A 113 -4.36 -2.98 6.77
C VAL A 113 -2.88 -2.63 6.84
N VAL A 114 -2.07 -3.41 6.14
CA VAL A 114 -0.63 -3.15 6.00
C VAL A 114 -0.35 -2.59 4.61
N MET A 115 0.11 -1.34 4.55
CA MET A 115 0.64 -0.73 3.33
C MET A 115 2.13 -1.08 3.21
N THR A 116 2.50 -1.68 2.09
CA THR A 116 3.85 -2.28 1.88
C THR A 116 4.85 -1.32 1.25
N GLY A 117 4.46 -0.07 1.03
CA GLY A 117 5.29 0.96 0.43
C GLY A 117 4.84 1.39 -0.95
N THR A 118 5.55 2.33 -1.54
CA THR A 118 5.24 2.93 -2.84
C THR A 118 6.45 2.91 -3.77
N PRO A 119 6.26 2.67 -5.08
CA PRO A 119 7.34 2.75 -6.06
C PRO A 119 7.71 4.21 -6.38
N ALA A 120 8.73 4.41 -7.18
CA ALA A 120 9.10 5.72 -7.70
C ALA A 120 7.95 6.39 -8.47
N GLY A 121 7.99 7.70 -8.60
CA GLY A 121 6.98 8.49 -9.33
C GLY A 121 6.00 9.23 -8.43
N VAL A 122 6.29 9.37 -7.13
CA VAL A 122 5.49 10.22 -6.23
C VAL A 122 5.52 11.67 -6.72
N ALA A 123 4.35 12.32 -6.76
CA ALA A 123 4.19 13.70 -7.18
C ALA A 123 2.94 14.32 -6.55
N ALA A 124 2.84 15.64 -6.61
CA ALA A 124 1.65 16.35 -6.18
C ALA A 124 0.45 16.00 -7.08
N LEU A 125 -0.70 15.86 -6.44
CA LEU A 125 -2.01 15.77 -7.09
C LEU A 125 -2.68 17.17 -7.08
N LYS A 126 -3.52 17.41 -8.07
CA LYS A 126 -4.32 18.63 -8.20
C LYS A 126 -5.80 18.28 -8.15
N ALA A 127 -6.62 19.27 -7.80
CA ALA A 127 -8.07 19.12 -7.94
C ALA A 127 -8.42 18.68 -9.36
N ASP A 128 -9.41 17.81 -9.46
CA ASP A 128 -9.93 17.20 -10.69
C ASP A 128 -8.98 16.22 -11.41
N ASP A 129 -7.78 15.96 -10.86
CA ASP A 129 -6.94 14.87 -11.39
C ASP A 129 -7.69 13.54 -11.34
N GLN A 130 -7.73 12.84 -12.48
CA GLN A 130 -8.29 11.50 -12.59
C GLN A 130 -7.20 10.46 -12.28
N LEU A 131 -7.48 9.56 -11.35
CA LEU A 131 -6.57 8.51 -10.92
C LEU A 131 -7.08 7.16 -11.39
N THR A 132 -6.27 6.42 -12.13
CA THR A 132 -6.56 5.04 -12.52
C THR A 132 -5.49 4.13 -11.92
N MET A 133 -5.90 3.25 -11.00
CA MET A 133 -5.06 2.22 -10.41
C MET A 133 -5.36 0.87 -11.06
N THR A 134 -4.32 0.13 -11.46
CA THR A 134 -4.47 -1.21 -12.03
C THR A 134 -3.59 -2.19 -11.28
N LEU A 135 -4.17 -3.24 -10.74
CA LEU A 135 -3.48 -4.42 -10.21
C LEU A 135 -3.58 -5.53 -11.25
N HIS A 136 -2.45 -6.06 -11.70
CA HIS A 136 -2.41 -7.17 -12.65
C HIS A 136 -2.57 -8.49 -11.88
N GLY A 137 -3.76 -9.07 -11.96
CA GLY A 137 -4.06 -10.37 -11.34
C GLY A 137 -3.70 -11.53 -12.27
N GLN A 138 -3.82 -12.75 -11.74
CA GLN A 138 -3.53 -13.97 -12.49
C GLN A 138 -4.53 -14.23 -13.62
N SER A 139 -5.82 -13.97 -13.38
CA SER A 139 -6.89 -14.23 -14.33
C SER A 139 -7.34 -12.98 -15.09
N GLN A 140 -7.22 -11.82 -14.47
CA GLN A 140 -7.66 -10.54 -15.03
C GLN A 140 -6.96 -9.36 -14.37
N ASP A 141 -7.03 -8.21 -15.01
CA ASP A 141 -6.65 -6.94 -14.41
C ASP A 141 -7.80 -6.36 -13.58
N PHE A 142 -7.46 -5.85 -12.39
CA PHE A 142 -8.39 -5.12 -11.52
C PHE A 142 -8.12 -3.63 -11.67
N VAL A 143 -9.12 -2.90 -12.12
CA VAL A 143 -8.98 -1.46 -12.44
C VAL A 143 -9.94 -0.64 -11.59
N TRP A 144 -9.40 0.32 -10.85
CA TRP A 144 -10.18 1.27 -10.08
C TRP A 144 -9.91 2.70 -10.56
N LYS A 145 -10.98 3.49 -10.60
CA LYS A 145 -10.89 4.89 -10.99
C LYS A 145 -11.47 5.78 -9.90
N THR A 146 -10.80 6.87 -9.63
CA THR A 146 -11.25 7.91 -8.71
C THR A 146 -10.74 9.27 -9.20
N PHE A 147 -11.10 10.33 -8.51
CA PHE A 147 -10.62 11.68 -8.82
C PHE A 147 -10.33 12.45 -7.53
N VAL A 148 -9.49 13.46 -7.64
CA VAL A 148 -9.13 14.34 -6.53
C VAL A 148 -10.22 15.39 -6.39
N GLN A 149 -10.87 15.42 -5.24
CA GLN A 149 -11.83 16.48 -4.90
C GLN A 149 -11.10 17.77 -4.50
N ALA A 150 -11.74 18.92 -4.82
CA ALA A 150 -11.23 20.24 -4.44
C ALA A 150 -11.40 20.53 -2.95
#